data_485991b226a997a8d1d216498649ad7b
#
_entry.id   485991b226a997a8d1d216498649ad7b
#
_cell.length_a   1.000
_cell.length_b   1.000
_cell.length_c   1.000
_cell.angle_alpha   90.00
_cell.angle_beta   90.00
_cell.angle_gamma   90.00
#
_symmetry.space_group_name_H-M   'P 1'
#
loop_
_entity.id
_entity.type
_entity.pdbx_description
1 polymer ?
#
loop_
_entity_poly.entity_id
_entity_poly.type
_entity_poly.pdbx_seq_one_letter_code
_entity_poly.pdbx_strand_id
1 'polypeptide(L)'
;GGVVHLWERDCSVQRQNQKLIEIAPSPAIPASTRDLLLRDALTMAQSANYRGLGTFEFLVDANKPERYFFIEANARLQVEHTVTECITGLDLVALQLKVADGASLADLNLTEAPQAEGFAIQCRVNMETLSEKGFFKPTGGQITHYAPPTGIGVRVDGFAYRGYQTSTRYDSLLAKVITHSR
;
A
#
# COMPACT_ATOMS: atom_id res chain seq x y z
N GLY A 1 -23.38 -10.02 -0.43
CA GLY A 1 -22.74 -8.76 -0.80
C GLY A 1 -21.72 -8.98 -1.92
N GLY A 2 -21.47 -7.96 -2.70
CA GLY A 2 -20.44 -7.99 -3.75
C GLY A 2 -19.04 -7.81 -3.16
N VAL A 3 -18.03 -8.18 -3.95
CA VAL A 3 -16.63 -7.89 -3.69
C VAL A 3 -16.04 -7.30 -4.97
N VAL A 4 -15.23 -6.26 -4.84
CA VAL A 4 -14.53 -5.60 -5.96
C VAL A 4 -13.05 -5.48 -5.62
N HIS A 5 -12.18 -5.64 -6.61
CA HIS A 5 -10.76 -5.37 -6.42
C HIS A 5 -10.41 -3.91 -6.75
N LEU A 6 -9.34 -3.42 -6.16
CA LEU A 6 -8.80 -2.08 -6.40
C LEU A 6 -7.37 -2.16 -6.94
N TRP A 7 -7.13 -3.14 -7.81
CA TRP A 7 -5.85 -3.47 -8.42
C TRP A 7 -4.83 -4.06 -7.44
N GLU A 8 -3.71 -4.46 -7.97
CA GLU A 8 -2.59 -5.02 -7.23
C GLU A 8 -1.49 -3.98 -6.99
N ARG A 9 -0.60 -4.33 -6.08
CA ARG A 9 0.61 -3.59 -5.74
C ARG A 9 1.82 -4.52 -5.78
N ASP A 10 2.94 -4.03 -6.23
CA ASP A 10 4.23 -4.68 -6.07
C ASP A 10 4.91 -4.16 -4.80
N CYS A 11 5.22 -5.07 -3.90
CA CYS A 11 5.88 -4.81 -2.63
C CYS A 11 7.19 -5.61 -2.50
N SER A 12 7.83 -5.93 -3.62
CA SER A 12 9.03 -6.78 -3.64
C SER A 12 10.26 -6.11 -3.03
N VAL A 13 10.32 -4.78 -3.04
CA VAL A 13 11.46 -4.03 -2.49
C VAL A 13 11.34 -3.94 -0.98
N GLN A 14 12.01 -4.86 -0.32
CA GLN A 14 11.97 -5.03 1.13
C GLN A 14 13.39 -5.05 1.72
N ARG A 15 13.47 -4.70 3.00
CA ARG A 15 14.67 -4.81 3.82
C ARG A 15 14.30 -5.47 5.14
N GLN A 16 14.91 -6.61 5.47
CA GLN A 16 14.61 -7.35 6.71
C GLN A 16 13.09 -7.58 6.90
N ASN A 17 12.41 -8.01 5.84
CA ASN A 17 10.96 -8.24 5.80
C ASN A 17 10.09 -6.98 5.98
N GLN A 18 10.67 -5.78 5.91
CA GLN A 18 9.93 -4.52 5.87
C GLN A 18 9.85 -4.00 4.44
N LYS A 19 8.65 -3.72 3.97
CA LYS A 19 8.40 -3.05 2.70
C LYS A 19 9.02 -1.65 2.74
N LEU A 20 9.79 -1.26 1.72
CA LEU A 20 10.43 0.06 1.61
C LEU A 20 9.88 0.87 0.43
N ILE A 21 9.61 0.18 -0.67
CA ILE A 21 9.07 0.79 -1.88
C ILE A 21 7.89 -0.07 -2.33
N GLU A 22 6.78 0.56 -2.64
CA GLU A 22 5.58 -0.06 -3.17
C GLU A 22 5.16 0.63 -4.47
N ILE A 23 4.72 -0.16 -5.45
CA ILE A 23 4.37 0.31 -6.80
C ILE A 23 2.96 -0.18 -7.15
N ALA A 24 2.17 0.65 -7.77
CA ALA A 24 0.87 0.28 -8.32
C ALA A 24 0.63 0.92 -9.70
N PRO A 25 0.07 0.18 -10.66
CA PRO A 25 0.03 -1.29 -10.74
C PRO A 25 1.43 -1.88 -10.80
N SER A 26 1.60 -3.20 -10.58
CA SER A 26 2.90 -3.86 -10.72
C SER A 26 3.40 -3.81 -12.17
N PRO A 27 4.59 -3.28 -12.44
CA PRO A 27 5.18 -3.31 -13.78
C PRO A 27 5.83 -4.68 -14.10
N ALA A 28 6.01 -5.54 -13.08
CA ALA A 28 6.84 -6.74 -13.18
C ALA A 28 6.06 -7.99 -13.57
N ILE A 29 4.73 -7.99 -13.49
CA ILE A 29 3.91 -9.15 -13.79
C ILE A 29 3.14 -9.00 -15.10
N PRO A 30 3.00 -10.08 -15.90
CA PRO A 30 2.13 -10.09 -17.07
C PRO A 30 0.65 -9.85 -16.71
N ALA A 31 -0.11 -9.30 -17.65
CA ALA A 31 -1.56 -9.10 -17.47
C ALA A 31 -2.29 -10.40 -17.09
N SER A 32 -1.94 -11.52 -17.73
CA SER A 32 -2.53 -12.83 -17.43
C SER A 32 -2.30 -13.26 -15.98
N THR A 33 -1.13 -13.01 -15.42
CA THR A 33 -0.84 -13.30 -14.01
C THR A 33 -1.63 -12.37 -13.10
N ARG A 34 -1.69 -11.08 -13.43
CA ARG A 34 -2.52 -10.11 -12.71
C ARG A 34 -3.97 -10.57 -12.62
N ASP A 35 -4.56 -10.97 -13.74
CA ASP A 35 -5.96 -11.42 -13.80
C ASP A 35 -6.19 -12.64 -12.90
N LEU A 36 -5.23 -13.56 -12.85
CA LEU A 36 -5.30 -14.72 -11.97
C LEU A 36 -5.26 -14.32 -10.48
N LEU A 37 -4.32 -13.46 -10.10
CA LEU A 37 -4.19 -12.98 -8.72
C LEU A 37 -5.45 -12.25 -8.25
N LEU A 38 -5.98 -11.35 -9.08
CA LEU A 38 -7.20 -10.60 -8.78
C LEU A 38 -8.40 -11.52 -8.63
N ARG A 39 -8.58 -12.48 -9.54
CA ARG A 39 -9.64 -13.48 -9.49
C ARG A 39 -9.57 -14.31 -8.20
N ASP A 40 -8.37 -14.79 -7.84
CA ASP A 40 -8.20 -15.65 -6.68
C ASP A 40 -8.41 -14.86 -5.38
N ALA A 41 -7.97 -13.60 -5.29
CA ALA A 41 -8.26 -12.71 -4.18
C ALA A 41 -9.77 -12.47 -4.01
N LEU A 42 -10.49 -12.21 -5.12
CA LEU A 42 -11.95 -12.05 -5.09
C LEU A 42 -12.65 -13.33 -4.63
N THR A 43 -12.22 -14.50 -5.13
CA THR A 43 -12.77 -15.80 -4.74
C THR A 43 -12.61 -16.07 -3.25
N MET A 44 -11.42 -15.80 -2.70
CA MET A 44 -11.15 -15.96 -1.26
C MET A 44 -12.00 -15.02 -0.42
N ALA A 45 -12.08 -13.74 -0.82
CA ALA A 45 -12.90 -12.76 -0.11
C ALA A 45 -14.39 -13.12 -0.11
N GLN A 46 -14.92 -13.59 -1.25
CA GLN A 46 -16.31 -14.04 -1.39
C GLN A 46 -16.57 -15.28 -0.52
N SER A 47 -15.68 -16.27 -0.55
CA SER A 47 -15.81 -17.50 0.23
C SER A 47 -15.79 -17.25 1.73
N ALA A 48 -15.03 -16.23 2.16
CA ALA A 48 -14.97 -15.80 3.56
C ALA A 48 -16.15 -14.89 3.97
N ASN A 49 -17.05 -14.51 3.05
CA ASN A 49 -18.06 -13.48 3.26
C ASN A 49 -17.44 -12.19 3.83
N TYR A 50 -16.26 -11.84 3.33
CA TYR A 50 -15.48 -10.76 3.87
C TYR A 50 -16.17 -9.40 3.66
N ARG A 51 -16.15 -8.57 4.71
CA ARG A 51 -16.71 -7.22 4.67
C ARG A 51 -15.67 -6.20 5.13
N GLY A 52 -15.43 -5.19 4.34
CA GLY A 52 -14.46 -4.13 4.61
C GLY A 52 -13.30 -4.14 3.61
N LEU A 53 -12.29 -3.31 3.86
CA LEU A 53 -11.05 -3.30 3.10
C LEU A 53 -10.11 -4.40 3.57
N GLY A 54 -9.50 -5.10 2.63
CA GLY A 54 -8.51 -6.13 2.91
C GLY A 54 -7.48 -6.25 1.79
N THR A 55 -6.41 -6.94 2.07
CA THR A 55 -5.35 -7.24 1.10
C THR A 55 -4.99 -8.71 1.18
N PHE A 56 -4.84 -9.35 0.02
CA PHE A 56 -4.36 -10.71 -0.13
C PHE A 56 -2.94 -10.64 -0.69
N GLU A 57 -1.99 -11.24 -0.01
CA GLU A 57 -0.58 -11.21 -0.42
C GLU A 57 -0.18 -12.51 -1.10
N PHE A 58 0.57 -12.40 -2.19
CA PHE A 58 1.05 -13.52 -2.99
C PHE A 58 2.55 -13.40 -3.25
N LEU A 59 3.23 -14.53 -3.30
CA LEU A 59 4.55 -14.66 -3.89
C LEU A 59 4.41 -15.08 -5.35
N VAL A 60 5.07 -14.36 -6.25
CA VAL A 60 5.11 -14.68 -7.68
C VAL A 60 6.54 -15.10 -8.04
N ASP A 61 6.70 -16.20 -8.75
CA ASP A 61 8.00 -16.65 -9.25
C ASP A 61 8.48 -15.68 -10.35
N ALA A 62 9.61 -15.02 -10.13
CA ALA A 62 10.13 -14.01 -11.06
C ALA A 62 10.50 -14.59 -12.45
N ASN A 63 10.84 -15.89 -12.53
CA ASN A 63 11.19 -16.56 -13.77
C ASN A 63 10.01 -17.25 -14.45
N LYS A 64 8.96 -17.55 -13.67
CA LYS A 64 7.73 -18.24 -14.12
C LYS A 64 6.53 -17.56 -13.48
N PRO A 65 6.11 -16.38 -13.96
CA PRO A 65 5.07 -15.56 -13.32
C PRO A 65 3.70 -16.24 -13.22
N GLU A 66 3.46 -17.29 -13.99
CA GLU A 66 2.27 -18.15 -13.88
C GLU A 66 2.27 -19.00 -12.60
N ARG A 67 3.41 -19.11 -11.91
CA ARG A 67 3.55 -19.77 -10.61
C ARG A 67 3.51 -18.74 -9.50
N TYR A 68 2.46 -18.77 -8.72
CA TYR A 68 2.31 -17.90 -7.56
C TYR A 68 1.70 -18.68 -6.38
N PHE A 69 1.90 -18.16 -5.19
CA PHE A 69 1.47 -18.77 -3.95
C PHE A 69 0.85 -17.71 -3.05
N PHE A 70 -0.32 -18.02 -2.51
CA PHE A 70 -0.93 -17.20 -1.46
C PHE A 70 -0.07 -17.27 -0.17
N ILE A 71 0.16 -16.11 0.44
CA ILE A 71 0.93 -16.01 1.70
C ILE A 71 -0.04 -15.74 2.85
N GLU A 72 -0.75 -14.63 2.78
CA GLU A 72 -1.62 -14.17 3.87
C GLU A 72 -2.72 -13.23 3.39
N ALA A 73 -3.75 -13.07 4.24
CA ALA A 73 -4.76 -12.03 4.09
C ALA A 73 -4.68 -11.06 5.26
N ASN A 74 -4.58 -9.78 4.95
CA ASN A 74 -4.61 -8.70 5.92
C ASN A 74 -6.00 -8.06 5.92
N ALA A 75 -6.80 -8.34 6.94
CA ALA A 75 -8.17 -7.86 7.08
C ALA A 75 -8.22 -6.40 7.60
N ARG A 76 -7.47 -5.51 6.97
CA ARG A 76 -7.31 -4.11 7.36
C ARG A 76 -6.72 -3.27 6.24
N LEU A 77 -6.81 -1.96 6.37
CA LEU A 77 -6.02 -1.03 5.55
C LEU A 77 -4.52 -1.24 5.82
N GLN A 78 -3.70 -1.13 4.79
CA GLN A 78 -2.25 -1.25 4.87
C GLN A 78 -1.55 0.10 4.66
N VAL A 79 -0.28 0.20 5.07
CA VAL A 79 0.54 1.42 4.94
C VAL A 79 0.61 1.89 3.49
N GLU A 80 0.69 0.94 2.56
CA GLU A 80 0.84 1.16 1.12
C GLU A 80 -0.47 1.45 0.36
N HIS A 81 -1.59 1.68 1.06
CA HIS A 81 -2.88 1.99 0.41
C HIS A 81 -2.81 3.21 -0.52
N THR A 82 -1.92 4.13 -0.24
CA THR A 82 -1.81 5.41 -0.96
C THR A 82 -1.45 5.27 -2.43
N VAL A 83 -0.69 4.25 -2.84
CA VAL A 83 -0.45 4.01 -4.28
C VAL A 83 -1.72 3.55 -4.99
N THR A 84 -2.56 2.75 -4.32
CA THR A 84 -3.88 2.37 -4.84
C THR A 84 -4.80 3.59 -4.95
N GLU A 85 -4.81 4.47 -3.94
CA GLU A 85 -5.57 5.73 -3.99
C GLU A 85 -5.15 6.60 -5.16
N CYS A 86 -3.85 6.72 -5.41
CA CYS A 86 -3.33 7.53 -6.50
C CYS A 86 -3.77 7.04 -7.88
N ILE A 87 -3.74 5.72 -8.13
CA ILE A 87 -4.11 5.17 -9.45
C ILE A 87 -5.62 5.03 -9.66
N THR A 88 -6.42 5.00 -8.58
CA THR A 88 -7.88 4.82 -8.66
C THR A 88 -8.67 6.10 -8.42
N GLY A 89 -8.04 7.12 -7.85
CA GLY A 89 -8.71 8.36 -7.44
C GLY A 89 -9.64 8.20 -6.22
N LEU A 90 -9.55 7.08 -5.49
CA LEU A 90 -10.41 6.76 -4.35
C LEU A 90 -9.74 7.15 -3.02
N ASP A 91 -10.54 7.55 -2.04
CA ASP A 91 -10.12 7.68 -0.63
C ASP A 91 -10.48 6.39 0.13
N LEU A 92 -9.51 5.52 0.32
CA LEU A 92 -9.73 4.20 0.93
C LEU A 92 -10.06 4.30 2.42
N VAL A 93 -9.56 5.32 3.11
CA VAL A 93 -9.90 5.55 4.52
C VAL A 93 -11.37 5.93 4.65
N ALA A 94 -11.84 6.87 3.83
CA ALA A 94 -13.24 7.24 3.81
C ALA A 94 -14.15 6.08 3.39
N LEU A 95 -13.74 5.29 2.39
CA LEU A 95 -14.48 4.11 1.96
C LEU A 95 -14.60 3.06 3.08
N GLN A 96 -13.52 2.80 3.82
CA GLN A 96 -13.55 1.87 4.96
C GLN A 96 -14.56 2.31 6.02
N LEU A 97 -14.60 3.59 6.35
CA LEU A 97 -15.55 4.15 7.31
C LEU A 97 -17.00 4.02 6.80
N LYS A 98 -17.25 4.35 5.55
CA LYS A 98 -18.59 4.22 4.94
C LYS A 98 -19.10 2.77 4.92
N VAL A 99 -18.22 1.82 4.57
CA VAL A 99 -18.56 0.38 4.60
C VAL A 99 -18.84 -0.08 6.03
N ALA A 100 -18.08 0.41 7.01
CA ALA A 100 -18.32 0.11 8.42
C ALA A 100 -19.67 0.67 8.92
N ASP A 101 -20.07 1.83 8.41
CA ASP A 101 -21.37 2.48 8.69
C ASP A 101 -22.54 1.83 7.95
N GLY A 102 -22.28 0.85 7.08
CA GLY A 102 -23.29 0.05 6.41
C GLY A 102 -23.48 0.30 4.93
N ALA A 103 -22.74 1.22 4.32
CA ALA A 103 -22.83 1.48 2.89
C ALA A 103 -22.52 0.23 2.05
N SER A 104 -23.32 0.02 1.01
CA SER A 104 -23.08 -1.01 0.00
C SER A 104 -22.12 -0.52 -1.08
N LEU A 105 -21.59 -1.44 -1.90
CA LEU A 105 -20.77 -1.07 -3.06
C LEU A 105 -21.57 -0.21 -4.07
N ALA A 106 -22.87 -0.41 -4.18
CA ALA A 106 -23.73 0.41 -5.04
C ALA A 106 -23.84 1.86 -4.54
N ASP A 107 -23.98 2.05 -3.22
CA ASP A 107 -24.00 3.39 -2.60
C ASP A 107 -22.68 4.14 -2.80
N LEU A 108 -21.60 3.41 -2.98
CA LEU A 108 -20.24 3.93 -3.19
C LEU A 108 -19.84 4.05 -4.67
N ASN A 109 -20.74 3.69 -5.60
CA ASN A 109 -20.45 3.58 -7.04
C ASN A 109 -19.27 2.65 -7.35
N LEU A 110 -19.14 1.55 -6.62
CA LEU A 110 -18.07 0.56 -6.73
C LEU A 110 -18.61 -0.84 -7.04
N THR A 111 -19.62 -0.94 -7.89
CA THR A 111 -20.17 -2.23 -8.34
C THR A 111 -19.20 -2.97 -9.28
N GLU A 112 -18.28 -2.24 -9.89
CA GLU A 112 -17.22 -2.75 -10.75
C GLU A 112 -15.87 -2.19 -10.30
N ALA A 113 -14.78 -2.85 -10.70
CA ALA A 113 -13.43 -2.38 -10.42
C ALA A 113 -13.18 -1.01 -11.09
N PRO A 114 -12.65 -0.03 -10.38
CA PRO A 114 -12.32 1.26 -10.97
C PRO A 114 -11.20 1.10 -12.00
N GLN A 115 -11.16 2.00 -12.96
CA GLN A 115 -10.05 2.06 -13.90
C GLN A 115 -8.79 2.54 -13.21
N ALA A 116 -7.65 1.88 -13.44
CA ALA A 116 -6.36 2.39 -12.97
C ALA A 116 -5.80 3.40 -13.96
N GLU A 117 -5.37 4.57 -13.46
CA GLU A 117 -4.75 5.61 -14.27
C GLU A 117 -3.28 5.78 -13.89
N GLY A 118 -2.39 5.55 -14.86
CA GLY A 118 -0.96 5.74 -14.70
C GLY A 118 -0.29 4.78 -13.70
N PHE A 119 0.80 5.26 -13.09
CA PHE A 119 1.60 4.51 -12.12
C PHE A 119 1.87 5.36 -10.88
N ALA A 120 1.84 4.73 -9.72
CA ALA A 120 2.21 5.36 -8.46
C ALA A 120 3.32 4.56 -7.78
N ILE A 121 4.27 5.28 -7.17
CA ILE A 121 5.36 4.71 -6.38
C ILE A 121 5.34 5.36 -5.01
N GLN A 122 5.37 4.56 -3.96
CA GLN A 122 5.53 5.01 -2.58
C GLN A 122 6.90 4.61 -2.06
N CYS A 123 7.58 5.55 -1.39
CA CYS A 123 8.77 5.28 -0.61
C CYS A 123 8.51 5.58 0.87
N ARG A 124 8.93 4.68 1.75
CA ARG A 124 8.87 4.89 3.21
C ARG A 124 10.11 5.64 3.68
N VAL A 125 9.89 6.66 4.49
CA VAL A 125 10.94 7.42 5.17
C VAL A 125 10.94 7.01 6.63
N ASN A 126 11.96 6.27 7.04
CA ASN A 126 12.08 5.71 8.38
C ASN A 126 13.15 6.47 9.20
N MET A 127 12.87 6.65 10.49
CA MET A 127 13.83 7.19 11.47
C MET A 127 14.80 6.09 11.89
N GLU A 128 15.85 5.89 11.14
CA GLU A 128 16.81 4.83 11.36
C GLU A 128 18.24 5.31 11.08
N THR A 129 19.19 4.73 11.79
CA THR A 129 20.62 4.88 11.52
C THR A 129 21.22 3.55 11.08
N LEU A 130 22.16 3.63 10.16
CA LEU A 130 22.99 2.49 9.77
C LEU A 130 24.15 2.38 10.75
N SER A 131 24.23 1.24 11.45
CA SER A 131 25.39 0.94 12.31
C SER A 131 26.62 0.59 11.48
N GLU A 132 27.82 0.67 12.06
CA GLU A 132 29.08 0.27 11.43
C GLU A 132 29.08 -1.20 10.94
N LYS A 133 28.25 -2.05 11.55
CA LYS A 133 28.08 -3.45 11.16
C LYS A 133 27.03 -3.66 10.06
N GLY A 134 26.49 -2.59 9.47
CA GLY A 134 25.48 -2.68 8.39
C GLY A 134 24.06 -2.95 8.85
N PHE A 135 23.75 -2.88 10.15
CA PHE A 135 22.40 -3.05 10.67
C PHE A 135 21.69 -1.70 10.83
N PHE A 136 20.44 -1.65 10.43
CA PHE A 136 19.58 -0.50 10.69
C PHE A 136 18.98 -0.58 12.09
N LYS A 137 18.96 0.56 12.78
CA LYS A 137 18.37 0.69 14.12
C LYS A 137 17.45 1.90 14.17
N PRO A 138 16.24 1.77 14.75
CA PRO A 138 15.39 2.93 15.01
C PRO A 138 16.16 4.00 15.81
N THR A 139 15.99 5.25 15.42
CA THR A 139 16.67 6.39 16.03
C THR A 139 15.66 7.38 16.57
N GLY A 140 15.86 7.82 17.81
CA GLY A 140 15.13 8.92 18.40
C GLY A 140 15.94 10.23 18.35
N GLY A 141 15.28 11.36 18.48
CA GLY A 141 15.89 12.67 18.51
C GLY A 141 14.91 13.77 18.13
N GLN A 142 15.38 15.02 18.14
CA GLN A 142 14.57 16.15 17.72
C GLN A 142 14.77 16.45 16.23
N ILE A 143 13.67 16.61 15.49
CA ILE A 143 13.69 17.02 14.08
C ILE A 143 14.02 18.52 14.01
N THR A 144 15.23 18.86 13.62
CA THR A 144 15.68 20.25 13.50
C THR A 144 15.27 20.90 12.18
N HIS A 145 15.11 20.09 11.13
CA HIS A 145 14.68 20.53 9.81
C HIS A 145 13.70 19.52 9.21
N TYR A 146 12.59 20.01 8.64
CA TYR A 146 11.59 19.18 7.95
C TYR A 146 11.08 19.93 6.73
N ALA A 147 11.39 19.45 5.55
CA ALA A 147 11.00 20.03 4.28
C ALA A 147 10.53 18.91 3.32
N PRO A 148 9.25 18.50 3.42
CA PRO A 148 8.71 17.49 2.53
C PRO A 148 8.71 17.98 1.08
N PRO A 149 8.96 17.11 0.09
CA PRO A 149 8.86 17.47 -1.32
C PRO A 149 7.43 17.85 -1.68
N THR A 150 7.28 18.77 -2.62
CA THR A 150 6.01 19.21 -3.19
C THR A 150 6.08 19.25 -4.70
N GLY A 151 4.94 19.21 -5.37
CA GLY A 151 4.86 19.31 -6.83
C GLY A 151 3.68 18.54 -7.40
N ILE A 152 3.50 18.65 -8.71
CA ILE A 152 2.43 17.92 -9.43
C ILE A 152 2.73 16.42 -9.31
N GLY A 153 1.71 15.64 -8.90
CA GLY A 153 1.86 14.20 -8.72
C GLY A 153 2.69 13.78 -7.50
N VAL A 154 3.01 14.70 -6.59
CA VAL A 154 3.73 14.41 -5.34
C VAL A 154 2.78 14.55 -4.15
N ARG A 155 2.67 13.48 -3.37
CA ARG A 155 1.93 13.43 -2.10
C ARG A 155 2.88 13.00 -0.98
N VAL A 156 2.76 13.62 0.18
CA VAL A 156 3.49 13.22 1.38
C VAL A 156 2.51 13.02 2.52
N ASP A 157 2.47 11.78 3.02
CA ASP A 157 1.71 11.43 4.23
C ASP A 157 2.69 11.24 5.39
N GLY A 158 2.66 12.13 6.35
CA GLY A 158 3.54 12.11 7.51
C GLY A 158 2.93 12.88 8.68
N PHE A 159 3.50 12.69 9.88
CA PHE A 159 3.04 13.34 11.09
C PHE A 159 4.09 14.29 11.68
N ALA A 160 5.29 14.32 11.10
CA ALA A 160 6.41 15.07 11.63
C ALA A 160 6.36 16.57 11.28
N TYR A 161 7.01 17.34 12.10
CA TYR A 161 7.24 18.78 11.91
C TYR A 161 8.56 19.19 12.58
N ARG A 162 9.05 20.38 12.26
CA ARG A 162 10.24 20.94 12.89
C ARG A 162 10.02 21.09 14.40
N GLY A 163 10.91 20.54 15.20
CA GLY A 163 10.83 20.52 16.66
C GLY A 163 10.19 19.26 17.25
N TYR A 164 9.61 18.39 16.40
CA TYR A 164 9.02 17.13 16.87
C TYR A 164 10.10 16.23 17.50
N GLN A 165 9.78 15.67 18.66
CA GLN A 165 10.62 14.71 19.36
C GLN A 165 10.20 13.29 18.97
N THR A 166 11.04 12.59 18.25
CA THR A 166 10.79 11.22 17.82
C THR A 166 11.05 10.22 18.94
N SER A 167 10.42 9.06 18.87
CA SER A 167 10.56 7.99 19.86
C SER A 167 10.86 6.66 19.18
N THR A 168 11.70 5.85 19.81
CA THR A 168 12.01 4.47 19.39
C THR A 168 11.05 3.43 19.96
N ARG A 169 9.99 3.85 20.66
CA ARG A 169 9.01 2.94 21.29
C ARG A 169 8.01 2.34 20.30
N TYR A 170 7.87 2.94 19.12
CA TYR A 170 6.92 2.57 18.08
C TYR A 170 7.65 2.32 16.77
N ASP A 171 6.89 2.05 15.69
CA ASP A 171 7.42 1.92 14.36
C ASP A 171 8.26 3.14 13.96
N SER A 172 9.35 2.90 13.22
CA SER A 172 10.27 3.95 12.77
C SER A 172 9.73 4.80 11.64
N LEU A 173 8.58 4.46 11.05
CA LEU A 173 7.99 5.18 9.93
C LEU A 173 7.69 6.64 10.31
N LEU A 174 8.32 7.58 9.62
CA LEU A 174 8.13 9.02 9.80
C LEU A 174 7.15 9.59 8.77
N ALA A 175 7.31 9.20 7.53
CA ALA A 175 6.50 9.65 6.42
C ALA A 175 6.53 8.66 5.26
N LYS A 176 5.56 8.80 4.37
CA LYS A 176 5.53 8.18 3.05
C LYS A 176 5.59 9.28 2.01
N VAL A 177 6.44 9.11 1.02
CA VAL A 177 6.48 9.98 -0.17
C VAL A 177 5.92 9.18 -1.32
N ILE A 178 4.87 9.68 -1.93
CA ILE A 178 4.18 9.03 -3.04
C ILE A 178 4.31 9.91 -4.28
N THR A 179 4.70 9.32 -5.40
CA THR A 179 4.69 9.97 -6.70
C THR A 179 3.71 9.27 -7.62
N HIS A 180 2.96 10.04 -8.40
CA HIS A 180 2.01 9.53 -9.38
C HIS A 180 2.19 10.26 -10.72
N SER A 181 2.19 9.50 -11.80
CA SER A 181 2.21 10.01 -13.18
C SER A 181 1.21 9.22 -14.03
N ARG A 182 0.45 9.94 -14.83
CA ARG A 182 -0.48 9.39 -15.82
C ARG A 182 0.23 9.07 -17.12
#